data_5823db5f3c85d98722f77426afdbc3a3
#
_entry.id   5823db5f3c85d98722f77426afdbc3a3
#
_cell.length_a   1.000
_cell.length_b   1.000
_cell.length_c   1.000
_cell.angle_alpha   90.00
_cell.angle_beta   90.00
_cell.angle_gamma   90.00
#
_symmetry.space_group_name_H-M   'P 1'
#
loop_
_entity.id
_entity.type
_entity.pdbx_description
1 polymer ?
#
loop_
_entity_poly.entity_id
_entity_poly.type
_entity_poly.pdbx_seq_one_letter_code
_entity_poly.pdbx_strand_id
1 'polypeptide(L)'
;YLQVLADKTGSLVSTAASFGALLSGAGSLMAGIVADFGEKVGVAFQIADDVLDLASSGQQSGKTPGTDLREGVDTLPVLLLRRREATGTIDEAGLQILRDLDGDLSSDEALASVVERLCAHDVLDETRELARTWANDAIAALAPLPKGEVKTALEAFATLMVDRLV
;
A
#
# COMPACT_ATOMS: atom_id res chain seq x y z
N TYR A 1 1.03 9.20 7.62
CA TYR A 1 0.34 7.97 7.17
C TYR A 1 1.32 6.82 6.93
N LEU A 2 2.37 7.00 6.12
CA LEU A 2 3.36 5.94 5.86
C LEU A 2 3.99 5.38 7.14
N GLN A 3 4.25 6.25 8.15
CA GLN A 3 4.71 5.79 9.46
C GLN A 3 3.66 4.90 10.16
N VAL A 4 2.37 5.23 10.04
CA VAL A 4 1.29 4.38 10.59
C VAL A 4 1.29 3.01 9.92
N LEU A 5 1.50 2.94 8.59
CA LEU A 5 1.60 1.67 7.88
C LEU A 5 2.82 0.85 8.33
N ALA A 6 3.97 1.53 8.51
CA ALA A 6 5.19 0.90 9.03
C ALA A 6 4.97 0.35 10.45
N ASP A 7 4.38 1.13 11.34
CA ASP A 7 4.14 0.74 12.74
C ASP A 7 3.10 -0.37 12.87
N LYS A 8 2.02 -0.32 12.07
CA LYS A 8 0.90 -1.27 12.14
C LYS A 8 1.24 -2.61 11.49
N THR A 9 1.73 -2.61 10.26
CA THR A 9 1.92 -3.81 9.44
C THR A 9 3.40 -4.09 9.16
N GLY A 10 4.17 -3.06 8.80
CA GLY A 10 5.61 -3.18 8.55
C GLY A 10 6.34 -3.82 9.72
N SER A 11 6.06 -3.39 10.96
CA SER A 11 6.67 -3.92 12.17
C SER A 11 6.39 -5.41 12.38
N LEU A 12 5.19 -5.88 12.05
CA LEU A 12 4.82 -7.29 12.19
C LEU A 12 5.57 -8.17 11.17
N VAL A 13 5.62 -7.72 9.91
CA VAL A 13 6.35 -8.45 8.86
C VAL A 13 7.86 -8.43 9.14
N SER A 14 8.40 -7.29 9.57
CA SER A 14 9.78 -7.13 10.02
C SER A 14 10.13 -8.10 11.14
N THR A 15 9.28 -8.18 12.17
CA THR A 15 9.47 -9.10 13.31
C THR A 15 9.43 -10.55 12.86
N ALA A 16 8.48 -10.93 12.02
CA ALA A 16 8.36 -12.30 11.52
C ALA A 16 9.60 -12.70 10.69
N ALA A 17 10.07 -11.81 9.80
CA ALA A 17 11.27 -12.04 9.01
C ALA A 17 12.53 -12.17 9.87
N SER A 18 12.69 -11.29 10.86
CA SER A 18 13.81 -11.33 11.82
C SER A 18 13.81 -12.63 12.62
N PHE A 19 12.67 -13.05 13.15
CA PHE A 19 12.55 -14.31 13.89
C PHE A 19 12.86 -15.53 13.01
N GLY A 20 12.37 -15.52 11.75
CA GLY A 20 12.70 -16.58 10.79
C GLY A 20 14.21 -16.73 10.60
N ALA A 21 14.93 -15.62 10.42
CA ALA A 21 16.38 -15.63 10.29
C ALA A 21 17.10 -16.08 11.57
N LEU A 22 16.71 -15.56 12.73
CA LEU A 22 17.34 -15.94 14.01
C LEU A 22 17.14 -17.42 14.34
N LEU A 23 15.91 -17.92 14.19
CA LEU A 23 15.58 -19.31 14.52
C LEU A 23 16.15 -20.31 13.53
N SER A 24 16.43 -19.90 12.28
CA SER A 24 17.17 -20.71 11.31
C SER A 24 18.69 -20.72 11.52
N GLY A 25 19.22 -19.95 12.47
CA GLY A 25 20.65 -19.86 12.74
C GLY A 25 21.41 -18.90 11.82
N ALA A 26 20.75 -18.04 11.07
CA ALA A 26 21.40 -17.11 10.13
C ALA A 26 22.18 -15.96 10.81
N GLY A 27 21.99 -15.77 12.12
CA GLY A 27 22.68 -14.75 12.90
C GLY A 27 22.07 -13.35 12.78
N SER A 28 22.52 -12.45 13.67
CA SER A 28 21.90 -11.12 13.86
C SER A 28 22.06 -10.19 12.66
N LEU A 29 23.16 -10.29 11.92
CA LEU A 29 23.36 -9.46 10.72
C LEU A 29 22.30 -9.78 9.66
N MET A 30 22.07 -11.05 9.35
CA MET A 30 21.06 -11.48 8.38
C MET A 30 19.65 -11.15 8.87
N ALA A 31 19.40 -11.34 10.18
CA ALA A 31 18.12 -10.95 10.79
C ALA A 31 17.83 -9.45 10.63
N GLY A 32 18.83 -8.59 10.77
CA GLY A 32 18.67 -7.15 10.52
C GLY A 32 18.34 -6.82 9.06
N ILE A 33 18.99 -7.48 8.11
CA ILE A 33 18.72 -7.27 6.68
C ILE A 33 17.29 -7.68 6.32
N VAL A 34 16.83 -8.86 6.75
CA VAL A 34 15.47 -9.31 6.43
C VAL A 34 14.42 -8.58 7.25
N ALA A 35 14.76 -7.99 8.40
CA ALA A 35 13.88 -7.10 9.16
C ALA A 35 13.61 -5.80 8.38
N ASP A 36 14.62 -5.16 7.82
CA ASP A 36 14.51 -3.97 6.96
C ASP A 36 13.68 -4.28 5.69
N PHE A 37 13.93 -5.42 5.06
CA PHE A 37 13.09 -5.94 3.97
C PHE A 37 11.62 -6.08 4.41
N GLY A 38 11.39 -6.72 5.56
CA GLY A 38 10.05 -6.99 6.09
C GLY A 38 9.24 -5.73 6.36
N GLU A 39 9.87 -4.69 6.91
CA GLU A 39 9.22 -3.40 7.14
C GLU A 39 8.75 -2.77 5.81
N LYS A 40 9.66 -2.70 4.83
CA LYS A 40 9.37 -2.08 3.52
C LYS A 40 8.30 -2.84 2.75
N VAL A 41 8.38 -4.17 2.70
CA VAL A 41 7.36 -4.97 2.01
C VAL A 41 6.01 -4.91 2.71
N GLY A 42 5.99 -4.77 4.03
CA GLY A 42 4.75 -4.56 4.80
C GLY A 42 4.07 -3.23 4.49
N VAL A 43 4.86 -2.15 4.29
CA VAL A 43 4.34 -0.86 3.82
C VAL A 43 3.82 -0.98 2.38
N ALA A 44 4.58 -1.60 1.47
CA ALA A 44 4.14 -1.83 0.10
C ALA A 44 2.81 -2.61 0.04
N PHE A 45 2.67 -3.63 0.87
CA PHE A 45 1.46 -4.43 0.99
C PHE A 45 0.25 -3.58 1.38
N GLN A 46 0.39 -2.70 2.39
CA GLN A 46 -0.70 -1.84 2.83
C GLN A 46 -1.09 -0.78 1.79
N ILE A 47 -0.11 -0.18 1.11
CA ILE A 47 -0.40 0.75 0.00
C ILE A 47 -1.15 0.01 -1.12
N ALA A 48 -0.75 -1.23 -1.42
CA ALA A 48 -1.46 -2.06 -2.39
C ALA A 48 -2.89 -2.40 -1.94
N ASP A 49 -3.11 -2.60 -0.64
CA ASP A 49 -4.42 -2.86 -0.07
C ASP A 49 -5.35 -1.63 -0.19
N ASP A 50 -4.84 -0.40 0.05
CA ASP A 50 -5.56 0.85 -0.19
C ASP A 50 -6.05 0.99 -1.65
N VAL A 51 -5.22 0.58 -2.62
CA VAL A 51 -5.60 0.57 -4.04
C VAL A 51 -6.66 -0.48 -4.31
N LEU A 52 -6.52 -1.67 -3.74
CA LEU A 52 -7.46 -2.78 -3.94
C LEU A 52 -8.82 -2.53 -3.31
N ASP A 53 -8.88 -1.81 -2.18
CA ASP A 53 -10.16 -1.40 -1.59
C ASP A 53 -11.00 -0.56 -2.56
N LEU A 54 -10.35 0.24 -3.41
CA LEU A 54 -11.03 1.05 -4.44
C LEU A 54 -11.27 0.26 -5.74
N ALA A 55 -10.27 -0.46 -6.23
CA ALA A 55 -10.24 -1.02 -7.58
C ALA A 55 -10.84 -2.44 -7.69
N SER A 56 -11.02 -3.15 -6.57
CA SER A 56 -11.56 -4.51 -6.61
C SER A 56 -13.04 -4.51 -6.99
N SER A 57 -13.42 -5.34 -7.96
CA SER A 57 -14.83 -5.63 -8.18
C SER A 57 -15.38 -6.37 -6.97
N GLY A 58 -16.52 -5.91 -6.41
CA GLY A 58 -17.15 -6.51 -5.23
C GLY A 58 -17.42 -8.02 -5.34
N GLN A 59 -17.37 -8.59 -6.56
CA GLN A 59 -17.48 -10.02 -6.80
C GLN A 59 -16.21 -10.82 -6.43
N GLN A 60 -15.04 -10.18 -6.44
CA GLN A 60 -13.76 -10.86 -6.14
C GLN A 60 -13.37 -10.79 -4.66
N SER A 61 -13.70 -9.70 -3.97
CA SER A 61 -13.31 -9.49 -2.58
C SER A 61 -14.43 -9.79 -1.56
N GLY A 62 -15.68 -9.89 -2.01
CA GLY A 62 -16.85 -10.01 -1.13
C GLY A 62 -17.13 -8.74 -0.29
N LYS A 63 -16.38 -7.66 -0.52
CA LYS A 63 -16.51 -6.36 0.14
C LYS A 63 -17.03 -5.31 -0.84
N THR A 64 -17.74 -4.32 -0.33
CA THR A 64 -18.12 -3.14 -1.13
C THR A 64 -16.86 -2.30 -1.37
N PRO A 65 -16.53 -1.93 -2.64
CA PRO A 65 -15.41 -1.03 -2.91
C PRO A 65 -15.55 0.30 -2.18
N GLY A 66 -14.46 0.83 -1.65
CA GLY A 66 -14.44 2.09 -0.91
C GLY A 66 -14.99 1.98 0.51
N THR A 67 -14.91 0.81 1.15
CA THR A 67 -15.33 0.62 2.55
C THR A 67 -14.59 1.58 3.47
N ASP A 68 -13.29 1.79 3.29
CA ASP A 68 -12.50 2.73 4.10
C ASP A 68 -13.02 4.18 3.95
N LEU A 69 -13.42 4.59 2.74
CA LEU A 69 -14.00 5.92 2.50
C LEU A 69 -15.33 6.09 3.22
N ARG A 70 -16.19 5.06 3.23
CA ARG A 70 -17.46 5.08 3.96
C ARG A 70 -17.25 5.20 5.48
N GLU A 71 -16.18 4.62 6.00
CA GLU A 71 -15.80 4.70 7.41
C GLU A 71 -15.10 6.02 7.76
N GLY A 72 -14.90 6.91 6.78
CA GLY A 72 -14.24 8.20 6.96
C GLY A 72 -12.73 8.08 7.13
N VAL A 73 -12.12 7.01 6.60
CA VAL A 73 -10.68 6.79 6.64
C VAL A 73 -10.05 7.32 5.35
N ASP A 74 -9.25 8.38 5.46
CA ASP A 74 -8.45 8.90 4.37
C ASP A 74 -7.26 7.94 4.11
N THR A 75 -7.39 7.07 3.12
CA THR A 75 -6.30 6.20 2.64
C THR A 75 -5.33 6.97 1.73
N LEU A 76 -4.24 6.33 1.30
CA LEU A 76 -3.16 7.04 0.61
C LEU A 76 -3.61 7.83 -0.64
N PRO A 77 -4.49 7.35 -1.53
CA PRO A 77 -4.97 8.15 -2.66
C PRO A 77 -5.62 9.48 -2.24
N VAL A 78 -6.46 9.45 -1.20
CA VAL A 78 -7.12 10.65 -0.67
C VAL A 78 -6.11 11.62 -0.06
N LEU A 79 -5.17 11.10 0.73
CA LEU A 79 -4.11 11.92 1.33
C LEU A 79 -3.20 12.58 0.29
N LEU A 80 -2.96 11.94 -0.84
CA LEU A 80 -2.23 12.53 -1.96
C LEU A 80 -3.01 13.68 -2.60
N LEU A 81 -4.34 13.54 -2.78
CA LEU A 81 -5.20 14.63 -3.24
C LEU A 81 -5.20 15.81 -2.26
N ARG A 82 -5.38 15.55 -0.96
CA ARG A 82 -5.32 16.61 0.07
C ARG A 82 -3.95 17.31 0.10
N ARG A 83 -2.87 16.58 -0.12
CA ARG A 83 -1.53 17.17 -0.26
C ARG A 83 -1.44 18.06 -1.49
N ARG A 84 -1.97 17.63 -2.65
CA ARG A 84 -2.01 18.43 -3.87
C ARG A 84 -2.84 19.70 -3.66
N GLU A 85 -3.96 19.64 -2.94
CA GLU A 85 -4.76 20.81 -2.58
C GLU A 85 -3.96 21.79 -1.72
N ALA A 86 -3.36 21.31 -0.65
CA ALA A 86 -2.56 22.12 0.27
C ALA A 86 -1.36 22.82 -0.42
N THR A 87 -0.81 22.21 -1.48
CA THR A 87 0.30 22.77 -2.26
C THR A 87 -0.14 23.57 -3.50
N GLY A 88 -1.44 23.66 -3.75
CA GLY A 88 -1.99 24.37 -4.92
C GLY A 88 -1.71 23.69 -6.26
N THR A 89 -1.47 22.39 -6.26
CA THR A 89 -1.16 21.55 -7.45
C THR A 89 -2.28 20.61 -7.85
N ILE A 90 -3.42 20.67 -7.14
CA ILE A 90 -4.59 19.85 -7.42
C ILE A 90 -5.32 20.37 -8.67
N ASP A 91 -5.85 19.45 -9.47
CA ASP A 91 -6.69 19.76 -10.62
C ASP A 91 -8.18 19.86 -10.24
N GLU A 92 -9.02 20.26 -11.19
CA GLU A 92 -10.47 20.42 -10.95
C GLU A 92 -11.15 19.09 -10.61
N ALA A 93 -10.72 17.98 -11.23
CA ALA A 93 -11.27 16.65 -10.96
C ALA A 93 -10.96 16.20 -9.52
N GLY A 94 -9.72 16.39 -9.07
CA GLY A 94 -9.29 16.11 -7.71
C GLY A 94 -10.03 16.97 -6.68
N LEU A 95 -10.22 18.27 -6.95
CA LEU A 95 -11.02 19.15 -6.09
C LEU A 95 -12.47 18.67 -5.95
N GLN A 96 -13.07 18.21 -7.06
CA GLN A 96 -14.42 17.69 -7.01
C GLN A 96 -14.50 16.39 -6.19
N ILE A 97 -13.52 15.49 -6.34
CA ILE A 97 -13.43 14.27 -5.54
C ILE A 97 -13.35 14.61 -4.04
N LEU A 98 -12.52 15.58 -3.63
CA LEU A 98 -12.41 15.97 -2.22
C LEU A 98 -13.72 16.56 -1.68
N ARG A 99 -14.42 17.39 -2.45
CA ARG A 99 -15.74 17.92 -2.05
C ARG A 99 -16.76 16.82 -1.82
N ASP A 100 -16.75 15.80 -2.67
CA ASP A 100 -17.70 14.68 -2.55
C ASP A 100 -17.34 13.77 -1.37
N LEU A 101 -16.02 13.57 -1.09
CA LEU A 101 -15.55 12.84 0.08
C LEU A 101 -15.91 13.54 1.40
N ASP A 102 -15.90 14.89 1.41
CA ASP A 102 -16.30 15.69 2.58
C ASP A 102 -17.84 15.74 2.75
N GLY A 103 -18.59 15.16 1.80
CA GLY A 103 -20.05 15.04 1.83
C GLY A 103 -20.54 13.78 2.54
N ASP A 104 -21.83 13.44 2.29
CA ASP A 104 -22.45 12.24 2.84
C ASP A 104 -22.27 11.04 1.90
N LEU A 105 -21.48 10.07 2.32
CA LEU A 105 -21.21 8.80 1.62
C LEU A 105 -22.04 7.62 2.14
N SER A 106 -23.12 7.86 2.88
CA SER A 106 -23.97 6.80 3.45
C SER A 106 -24.71 5.99 2.40
N SER A 107 -25.05 6.61 1.26
CA SER A 107 -25.72 5.90 0.15
C SER A 107 -24.71 5.15 -0.73
N ASP A 108 -25.11 3.97 -1.22
CA ASP A 108 -24.28 3.16 -2.10
C ASP A 108 -23.96 3.86 -3.42
N GLU A 109 -24.90 4.67 -3.94
CA GLU A 109 -24.73 5.44 -5.17
C GLU A 109 -23.69 6.55 -5.01
N ALA A 110 -23.72 7.29 -3.89
CA ALA A 110 -22.75 8.35 -3.61
C ALA A 110 -21.34 7.77 -3.48
N LEU A 111 -21.19 6.69 -2.70
CA LEU A 111 -19.90 6.00 -2.55
C LEU A 111 -19.38 5.48 -3.89
N ALA A 112 -20.23 4.76 -4.66
CA ALA A 112 -19.80 4.20 -5.95
C ALA A 112 -19.34 5.29 -6.93
N SER A 113 -20.04 6.44 -6.95
CA SER A 113 -19.67 7.58 -7.80
C SER A 113 -18.29 8.17 -7.43
N VAL A 114 -17.96 8.28 -6.14
CA VAL A 114 -16.65 8.77 -5.70
C VAL A 114 -15.56 7.75 -5.99
N VAL A 115 -15.81 6.47 -5.72
CA VAL A 115 -14.87 5.37 -6.02
C VAL A 115 -14.55 5.33 -7.52
N GLU A 116 -15.56 5.42 -8.40
CA GLU A 116 -15.37 5.43 -9.85
C GLU A 116 -14.44 6.59 -10.29
N ARG A 117 -14.67 7.80 -9.74
CA ARG A 117 -13.83 8.97 -10.06
C ARG A 117 -12.42 8.85 -9.51
N LEU A 118 -12.23 8.33 -8.30
CA LEU A 118 -10.90 8.03 -7.76
C LEU A 118 -10.16 7.02 -8.62
N CYS A 119 -10.85 5.96 -9.05
CA CYS A 119 -10.28 4.94 -9.93
C CYS A 119 -9.88 5.48 -11.31
N ALA A 120 -10.59 6.49 -11.81
CA ALA A 120 -10.29 7.14 -13.09
C ALA A 120 -9.24 8.27 -12.98
N HIS A 121 -8.89 8.70 -11.76
CA HIS A 121 -7.97 9.80 -11.52
C HIS A 121 -6.51 9.29 -11.44
N ASP A 122 -5.56 10.10 -11.92
CA ASP A 122 -4.12 9.79 -11.94
C ASP A 122 -3.50 9.56 -10.55
N VAL A 123 -4.17 10.03 -9.49
CA VAL A 123 -3.73 9.78 -8.10
C VAL A 123 -3.69 8.29 -7.75
N LEU A 124 -4.55 7.47 -8.37
CA LEU A 124 -4.52 6.04 -8.15
C LEU A 124 -3.27 5.40 -8.78
N ASP A 125 -2.86 5.88 -9.96
CA ASP A 125 -1.61 5.44 -10.59
C ASP A 125 -0.39 5.91 -9.80
N GLU A 126 -0.39 7.15 -9.27
CA GLU A 126 0.64 7.63 -8.33
C GLU A 126 0.74 6.71 -7.11
N THR A 127 -0.40 6.28 -6.57
CA THR A 127 -0.43 5.36 -5.42
C THR A 127 0.15 3.97 -5.78
N ARG A 128 -0.18 3.44 -6.97
CA ARG A 128 0.40 2.18 -7.47
C ARG A 128 1.93 2.27 -7.62
N GLU A 129 2.42 3.38 -8.16
CA GLU A 129 3.87 3.59 -8.30
C GLU A 129 4.58 3.72 -6.94
N LEU A 130 3.94 4.33 -5.95
CA LEU A 130 4.46 4.36 -4.59
C LEU A 130 4.56 2.94 -3.99
N ALA A 131 3.54 2.10 -4.18
CA ALA A 131 3.60 0.70 -3.74
C ALA A 131 4.76 -0.06 -4.40
N ARG A 132 4.95 0.12 -5.73
CA ARG A 132 6.07 -0.49 -6.47
C ARG A 132 7.42 0.02 -5.98
N THR A 133 7.53 1.32 -5.69
CA THR A 133 8.76 1.92 -5.14
C THR A 133 9.13 1.27 -3.81
N TRP A 134 8.19 1.12 -2.88
CA TRP A 134 8.41 0.44 -1.61
C TRP A 134 8.80 -1.03 -1.76
N ALA A 135 8.19 -1.75 -2.70
CA ALA A 135 8.56 -3.13 -3.02
C ALA A 135 9.97 -3.24 -3.59
N ASN A 136 10.35 -2.31 -4.50
CA ASN A 136 11.70 -2.25 -5.05
C ASN A 136 12.74 -1.91 -3.97
N ASP A 137 12.43 -1.00 -3.05
CA ASP A 137 13.29 -0.66 -1.92
C ASP A 137 13.45 -1.85 -0.96
N ALA A 138 12.39 -2.65 -0.78
CA ALA A 138 12.49 -3.90 -0.04
C ALA A 138 13.44 -4.89 -0.73
N ILE A 139 13.31 -5.09 -2.03
CA ILE A 139 14.22 -5.96 -2.81
C ILE A 139 15.66 -5.45 -2.72
N ALA A 140 15.89 -4.14 -2.83
CA ALA A 140 17.20 -3.53 -2.70
C ALA A 140 17.83 -3.77 -1.31
N ALA A 141 17.03 -3.78 -0.25
CA ALA A 141 17.50 -4.09 1.10
C ALA A 141 18.10 -5.51 1.22
N LEU A 142 17.69 -6.44 0.36
CA LEU A 142 18.26 -7.80 0.31
C LEU A 142 19.62 -7.88 -0.41
N ALA A 143 20.15 -6.77 -0.96
CA ALA A 143 21.40 -6.80 -1.71
C ALA A 143 22.57 -7.49 -0.97
N PRO A 144 22.76 -7.29 0.36
CA PRO A 144 23.84 -7.93 1.11
C PRO A 144 23.66 -9.45 1.34
N LEU A 145 22.45 -10.00 1.12
CA LEU A 145 22.26 -11.44 1.27
C LEU A 145 22.99 -12.24 0.19
N PRO A 146 23.53 -13.42 0.53
CA PRO A 146 24.10 -14.32 -0.45
C PRO A 146 23.03 -14.76 -1.48
N LYS A 147 23.46 -14.98 -2.72
CA LYS A 147 22.57 -15.56 -3.74
C LYS A 147 22.12 -16.95 -3.32
N GLY A 148 20.83 -17.25 -3.52
CA GLY A 148 20.25 -18.55 -3.18
C GLY A 148 18.73 -18.51 -3.21
N GLU A 149 18.12 -19.66 -2.97
CA GLU A 149 16.67 -19.86 -3.04
C GLU A 149 15.89 -18.92 -2.10
N VAL A 150 16.40 -18.72 -0.88
CA VAL A 150 15.75 -17.83 0.11
C VAL A 150 15.70 -16.39 -0.40
N LYS A 151 16.82 -15.85 -0.91
CA LYS A 151 16.85 -14.50 -1.46
C LYS A 151 15.88 -14.36 -2.65
N THR A 152 15.92 -15.31 -3.58
CA THR A 152 15.02 -15.34 -4.73
C THR A 152 13.54 -15.40 -4.30
N ALA A 153 13.22 -16.21 -3.28
CA ALA A 153 11.85 -16.29 -2.75
C ALA A 153 11.39 -14.98 -2.11
N LEU A 154 12.26 -14.29 -1.36
CA LEU A 154 11.94 -13.00 -0.77
C LEU A 154 11.74 -11.90 -1.83
N GLU A 155 12.60 -11.86 -2.87
CA GLU A 155 12.46 -10.95 -4.00
C GLU A 155 11.13 -11.20 -4.74
N ALA A 156 10.80 -12.46 -5.03
CA ALA A 156 9.52 -12.84 -5.64
C ALA A 156 8.32 -12.48 -4.76
N PHE A 157 8.44 -12.65 -3.44
CA PHE A 157 7.38 -12.28 -2.50
C PHE A 157 7.09 -10.77 -2.56
N ALA A 158 8.13 -9.91 -2.54
CA ALA A 158 7.94 -8.46 -2.64
C ALA A 158 7.24 -8.06 -3.96
N THR A 159 7.66 -8.65 -5.08
CA THR A 159 7.05 -8.42 -6.38
C THR A 159 5.58 -8.83 -6.37
N LEU A 160 5.26 -10.01 -5.85
CA LEU A 160 3.88 -10.54 -5.80
C LEU A 160 2.94 -9.65 -4.98
N MET A 161 3.44 -8.96 -3.94
CA MET A 161 2.61 -8.06 -3.12
C MET A 161 2.04 -6.89 -3.93
N VAL A 162 2.71 -6.44 -4.99
CA VAL A 162 2.29 -5.32 -5.83
C VAL A 162 1.79 -5.73 -7.21
N ASP A 163 2.10 -6.92 -7.71
CA ASP A 163 1.63 -7.41 -9.02
C ASP A 163 0.11 -7.60 -9.06
N ARG A 164 -0.54 -7.77 -7.91
CA ARG A 164 -2.01 -7.85 -7.80
C ARG A 164 -2.73 -6.52 -8.09
N LEU A 165 -1.96 -5.43 -8.36
CA LEU A 165 -2.49 -4.11 -8.71
C LEU A 165 -2.76 -3.91 -10.21
N VAL A 166 -2.52 -4.94 -11.01
CA VAL A 166 -2.69 -4.92 -12.48
C VAL A 166 -4.09 -5.38 -12.88
#